data_1ddaf9e99586abdc5edfe0d41b062a97
#
_entry.id   1ddaf9e99586abdc5edfe0d41b062a97
#
_cell.length_a   1.000
_cell.length_b   1.000
_cell.length_c   1.000
_cell.angle_alpha   90.00
_cell.angle_beta   90.00
_cell.angle_gamma   90.00
#
_symmetry.space_group_name_H-M   'P 1'
#
loop_
_entity.id
_entity.type
_entity.pdbx_description
1 polymer ?
#
loop_
_entity_poly.entity_id
_entity_poly.type
_entity_poly.pdbx_seq_one_letter_code
_entity_poly.pdbx_strand_id
1 'polypeptide(L)'
;MQNHAGRRSAPLRRFGPPSTGPTAHQGQGAASRATLVCFPSAGAGATGFAPWRRLLPEWLDLYGHVGPGREERGRETPLSSVEELVDDVLPDVLALPDPLVLVGHSFGAALAYELTHRLTLAGRPPMRLVVLAAVAPGATVLEPPKNDHEIELLWNQLGANSAGLSRPGFREWLFPVLRADFTAQAAYRPARPSYITTPVTVMYGDEDQVVTAEEAAIWRALCSGPFEVVPVPGGHFFPQAERAATTGALVRALER
;
A
#
# COMPACT_ATOMS: atom_id res chain seq x y z
N MET A 1 17.09 38.18 5.85
CA MET A 1 15.90 37.33 5.99
C MET A 1 16.17 36.04 5.24
N GLN A 2 16.66 35.00 5.93
CA GLN A 2 16.91 33.70 5.32
C GLN A 2 15.58 32.96 5.19
N ASN A 3 15.21 32.64 3.96
CA ASN A 3 14.03 31.88 3.58
C ASN A 3 14.21 30.44 4.08
N HIS A 4 13.64 30.12 5.26
CA HIS A 4 13.43 28.74 5.69
C HIS A 4 12.21 28.18 4.92
N ALA A 5 12.42 27.86 3.63
CA ALA A 5 11.57 26.90 2.97
C ALA A 5 11.75 25.58 3.72
N GLY A 6 10.80 25.25 4.61
CA GLY A 6 10.81 24.01 5.38
C GLY A 6 10.95 22.84 4.41
N ARG A 7 11.99 22.00 4.58
CA ARG A 7 12.12 20.76 3.83
C ARG A 7 10.85 19.96 4.06
N ARG A 8 10.09 19.71 3.00
CA ARG A 8 8.97 18.77 3.00
C ARG A 8 9.50 17.43 3.49
N SER A 9 8.85 16.81 4.47
CA SER A 9 9.22 15.46 4.90
C SER A 9 8.99 14.48 3.75
N ALA A 10 9.90 13.52 3.59
CA ALA A 10 9.84 12.59 2.48
C ALA A 10 8.59 11.69 2.57
N PRO A 11 7.85 11.48 1.45
CA PRO A 11 6.68 10.60 1.42
C PRO A 11 7.04 9.12 1.47
N LEU A 12 8.34 8.77 1.38
CA LEU A 12 8.83 7.39 1.48
C LEU A 12 9.81 7.25 2.63
N ARG A 13 9.59 6.24 3.46
CA ARG A 13 10.53 5.80 4.50
C ARG A 13 11.19 4.50 4.08
N ARG A 14 12.52 4.47 4.07
CA ARG A 14 13.30 3.25 3.88
C ARG A 14 13.46 2.48 5.18
N PHE A 15 13.40 1.15 5.11
CA PHE A 15 13.67 0.26 6.23
C PHE A 15 14.94 -0.57 5.96
N GLY A 16 15.90 -0.44 6.85
CA GLY A 16 17.21 -1.12 6.76
C GLY A 16 18.32 -0.27 6.13
N PRO A 17 19.57 -0.76 6.19
CA PRO A 17 20.71 -0.10 5.59
C PRO A 17 20.56 -0.04 4.06
N PRO A 18 21.25 0.89 3.39
CA PRO A 18 21.41 0.82 1.94
C PRO A 18 22.01 -0.52 1.57
N SER A 19 21.39 -1.19 0.61
CA SER A 19 21.97 -2.42 0.08
C SER A 19 23.33 -2.12 -0.52
N THR A 20 24.39 -2.69 0.06
CA THR A 20 25.79 -2.51 -0.34
C THR A 20 26.27 -3.67 -1.21
N GLY A 21 25.67 -3.94 -2.33
CA GLY A 21 26.13 -4.99 -3.23
C GLY A 21 26.01 -4.56 -4.69
N PRO A 22 26.71 -5.20 -5.62
CA PRO A 22 26.74 -4.79 -7.01
C PRO A 22 25.36 -4.87 -7.64
N THR A 23 25.01 -3.84 -8.39
CA THR A 23 23.97 -3.87 -9.41
C THR A 23 24.22 -5.07 -10.34
N ALA A 24 23.18 -5.84 -10.60
CA ALA A 24 23.13 -7.04 -11.42
C ALA A 24 24.31 -7.23 -12.37
N HIS A 25 25.22 -8.13 -12.05
CA HIS A 25 26.04 -8.79 -13.07
C HIS A 25 25.29 -10.01 -13.59
N GLN A 26 25.15 -10.09 -14.90
CA GLN A 26 24.67 -11.26 -15.64
C GLN A 26 25.47 -12.50 -15.23
N GLY A 27 24.91 -13.28 -14.34
CA GLY A 27 25.45 -14.55 -13.87
C GLY A 27 24.33 -15.39 -13.30
N GLN A 28 24.18 -16.60 -13.80
CA GLN A 28 23.14 -17.56 -13.42
C GLN A 28 23.01 -17.68 -11.89
N GLY A 29 21.83 -17.34 -11.33
CA GLY A 29 21.42 -17.74 -10.00
C GLY A 29 21.38 -16.67 -8.89
N ALA A 30 21.80 -15.41 -9.11
CA ALA A 30 21.58 -14.35 -8.12
C ALA A 30 20.29 -13.60 -8.46
N ALA A 31 19.31 -13.62 -7.54
CA ALA A 31 18.11 -12.80 -7.67
C ALA A 31 18.51 -11.33 -7.83
N SER A 32 18.09 -10.71 -8.93
CA SER A 32 18.30 -9.27 -9.16
C SER A 32 17.64 -8.49 -8.04
N ARG A 33 18.29 -7.42 -7.57
CA ARG A 33 17.69 -6.51 -6.57
C ARG A 33 16.38 -5.96 -7.08
N ALA A 34 15.42 -5.86 -6.18
CA ALA A 34 14.15 -5.20 -6.45
C ALA A 34 13.79 -4.22 -5.31
N THR A 35 13.05 -3.20 -5.64
CA THR A 35 12.58 -2.18 -4.70
C THR A 35 11.11 -2.40 -4.40
N LEU A 36 10.81 -2.73 -3.15
CA LEU A 36 9.46 -2.94 -2.64
C LEU A 36 8.94 -1.65 -2.04
N VAL A 37 7.84 -1.12 -2.57
CA VAL A 37 7.17 0.08 -2.05
C VAL A 37 5.81 -0.31 -1.51
N CYS A 38 5.62 -0.16 -0.18
CA CYS A 38 4.43 -0.59 0.53
C CYS A 38 3.54 0.59 0.90
N PHE A 39 2.26 0.51 0.54
CA PHE A 39 1.22 1.48 0.84
C PHE A 39 0.30 0.92 1.94
N PRO A 40 0.19 1.60 3.09
CA PRO A 40 -0.56 1.10 4.24
C PRO A 40 -2.08 1.21 4.06
N SER A 41 -2.83 0.53 4.92
CA SER A 41 -4.29 0.66 5.05
C SER A 41 -4.68 2.05 5.56
N ALA A 42 -5.97 2.40 5.46
CA ALA A 42 -6.52 3.65 5.97
C ALA A 42 -6.10 3.91 7.42
N GLY A 43 -5.71 5.14 7.72
CA GLY A 43 -5.24 5.58 9.03
C GLY A 43 -3.85 5.10 9.43
N ALA A 44 -3.25 4.14 8.71
CA ALA A 44 -1.94 3.59 9.04
C ALA A 44 -0.79 4.36 8.37
N GLY A 45 0.41 4.16 8.89
CA GLY A 45 1.66 4.71 8.35
C GLY A 45 2.64 3.62 7.93
N ALA A 46 3.79 4.05 7.43
CA ALA A 46 4.86 3.17 6.94
C ALA A 46 5.39 2.20 8.00
N THR A 47 5.39 2.59 9.27
CA THR A 47 5.97 1.82 10.39
C THR A 47 5.35 0.43 10.51
N GLY A 48 4.11 0.21 10.05
CA GLY A 48 3.47 -1.10 10.02
C GLY A 48 4.25 -2.16 9.24
N PHE A 49 5.06 -1.75 8.26
CA PHE A 49 5.89 -2.64 7.43
C PHE A 49 7.32 -2.82 7.98
N ALA A 50 7.76 -2.05 8.97
CA ALA A 50 9.12 -2.13 9.51
C ALA A 50 9.53 -3.57 9.92
N PRO A 51 8.66 -4.39 10.56
CA PRO A 51 9.00 -5.76 10.93
C PRO A 51 9.29 -6.68 9.73
N TRP A 52 8.75 -6.36 8.54
CA TRP A 52 8.97 -7.16 7.33
C TRP A 52 10.45 -7.20 6.92
N ARG A 53 11.23 -6.14 7.25
CA ARG A 53 12.65 -6.10 6.89
C ARG A 53 13.44 -7.32 7.36
N ARG A 54 13.07 -7.90 8.50
CA ARG A 54 13.74 -9.07 9.06
C ARG A 54 13.31 -10.40 8.43
N LEU A 55 12.20 -10.39 7.68
CA LEU A 55 11.59 -11.55 7.04
C LEU A 55 11.83 -11.59 5.53
N LEU A 56 12.11 -10.42 4.95
CA LEU A 56 12.37 -10.30 3.52
C LEU A 56 13.85 -10.59 3.22
N PRO A 57 14.16 -11.21 2.06
CA PRO A 57 15.52 -11.44 1.63
C PRO A 57 16.27 -10.12 1.38
N GLU A 58 17.62 -10.19 1.41
CA GLU A 58 18.48 -9.01 1.27
C GLU A 58 18.41 -8.35 -0.11
N TRP A 59 18.00 -9.08 -1.14
CA TRP A 59 17.82 -8.53 -2.48
C TRP A 59 16.59 -7.64 -2.65
N LEU A 60 15.67 -7.59 -1.65
CA LEU A 60 14.54 -6.67 -1.62
C LEU A 60 14.83 -5.46 -0.73
N ASP A 61 14.94 -4.28 -1.34
CA ASP A 61 14.91 -3.02 -0.60
C ASP A 61 13.47 -2.69 -0.19
N LEU A 62 13.25 -2.33 1.06
CA LEU A 62 11.91 -2.07 1.60
C LEU A 62 11.70 -0.59 1.86
N TYR A 63 10.63 -0.05 1.27
CA TYR A 63 10.11 1.29 1.51
C TYR A 63 8.65 1.22 1.92
N GLY A 64 8.25 2.15 2.80
CA GLY A 64 6.85 2.35 3.17
C GLY A 64 6.41 3.78 2.90
N HIS A 65 5.20 3.93 2.38
CA HIS A 65 4.60 5.24 2.12
C HIS A 65 4.17 5.91 3.43
N VAL A 66 4.55 7.18 3.59
CA VAL A 66 4.15 8.08 4.67
C VAL A 66 3.28 9.18 4.07
N GLY A 67 1.97 9.04 4.14
CA GLY A 67 1.04 10.05 3.67
C GLY A 67 1.02 11.28 4.60
N PRO A 68 0.51 12.44 4.12
CA PRO A 68 0.27 13.60 4.96
C PRO A 68 -0.64 13.30 6.15
N GLY A 69 -0.43 13.97 7.27
CA GLY A 69 -1.20 13.80 8.51
C GLY A 69 -0.72 12.66 9.41
N ARG A 70 0.34 11.93 9.04
CA ARG A 70 0.82 10.77 9.83
C ARG A 70 2.33 10.75 10.00
N GLU A 71 2.79 10.09 11.06
CA GLU A 71 4.20 9.89 11.40
C GLU A 71 5.00 11.22 11.34
N GLU A 72 6.14 11.28 10.64
CA GLU A 72 6.94 12.51 10.47
C GLU A 72 6.24 13.60 9.67
N ARG A 73 5.16 13.27 8.94
CA ARG A 73 4.31 14.21 8.21
C ARG A 73 3.02 14.57 8.98
N GLY A 74 2.96 14.28 10.28
CA GLY A 74 1.78 14.43 11.13
C GLY A 74 1.27 15.87 11.26
N ARG A 75 2.04 16.89 10.85
CA ARG A 75 1.63 18.30 10.83
C ARG A 75 1.03 18.74 9.48
N GLU A 76 1.13 17.91 8.46
CA GLU A 76 0.56 18.19 7.14
C GLU A 76 -0.93 17.84 7.15
N THR A 77 -1.73 18.61 6.41
CA THR A 77 -3.15 18.30 6.22
C THR A 77 -3.31 17.00 5.46
N PRO A 78 -4.08 16.02 5.94
CA PRO A 78 -4.37 14.81 5.19
C PRO A 78 -5.01 15.12 3.83
N LEU A 79 -4.55 14.45 2.78
CA LEU A 79 -5.15 14.52 1.44
C LEU A 79 -6.32 13.54 1.35
N SER A 80 -7.38 13.94 0.63
CA SER A 80 -8.62 13.17 0.48
C SER A 80 -8.90 12.73 -0.96
N SER A 81 -7.87 12.62 -1.79
CA SER A 81 -7.92 12.08 -3.15
C SER A 81 -6.78 11.08 -3.35
N VAL A 82 -7.08 9.94 -4.00
CA VAL A 82 -6.08 8.94 -4.40
C VAL A 82 -5.08 9.56 -5.37
N GLU A 83 -5.56 10.35 -6.32
CA GLU A 83 -4.74 11.02 -7.32
C GLU A 83 -3.76 11.99 -6.67
N GLU A 84 -4.20 12.82 -5.73
CA GLU A 84 -3.33 13.76 -5.00
C GLU A 84 -2.28 13.03 -4.16
N LEU A 85 -2.65 11.92 -3.50
CA LEU A 85 -1.72 11.09 -2.74
C LEU A 85 -0.67 10.43 -3.63
N VAL A 86 -1.07 10.02 -4.83
CA VAL A 86 -0.15 9.45 -5.82
C VAL A 86 0.74 10.53 -6.42
N ASP A 87 0.20 11.71 -6.76
CA ASP A 87 1.00 12.85 -7.25
C ASP A 87 2.04 13.29 -6.20
N ASP A 88 1.70 13.17 -4.91
CA ASP A 88 2.58 13.46 -3.79
C ASP A 88 3.80 12.52 -3.72
N VAL A 89 3.62 11.22 -3.98
CA VAL A 89 4.67 10.20 -3.82
C VAL A 89 5.38 9.86 -5.14
N LEU A 90 4.78 10.12 -6.28
CA LEU A 90 5.28 9.72 -7.60
C LEU A 90 6.71 10.19 -7.90
N PRO A 91 7.11 11.46 -7.62
CA PRO A 91 8.49 11.90 -7.88
C PRO A 91 9.52 11.09 -7.10
N ASP A 92 9.21 10.73 -5.85
CA ASP A 92 10.10 9.94 -4.99
C ASP A 92 10.20 8.49 -5.48
N VAL A 93 9.08 7.89 -5.92
CA VAL A 93 9.09 6.53 -6.51
C VAL A 93 9.85 6.51 -7.83
N LEU A 94 9.70 7.54 -8.67
CA LEU A 94 10.47 7.66 -9.93
C LEU A 94 11.98 7.77 -9.70
N ALA A 95 12.42 8.23 -8.53
CA ALA A 95 13.83 8.28 -8.16
C ALA A 95 14.39 6.95 -7.62
N LEU A 96 13.53 5.96 -7.33
CA LEU A 96 13.97 4.65 -6.84
C LEU A 96 14.55 3.78 -7.98
N PRO A 97 15.46 2.83 -7.67
CA PRO A 97 15.98 1.89 -8.66
C PRO A 97 14.93 0.84 -9.06
N ASP A 98 14.97 0.45 -10.34
CA ASP A 98 14.21 -0.68 -10.88
C ASP A 98 14.90 -2.03 -10.57
N PRO A 99 14.15 -3.15 -10.60
CA PRO A 99 12.70 -3.24 -10.80
C PRO A 99 11.89 -2.85 -9.55
N LEU A 100 10.72 -2.22 -9.77
CA LEU A 100 9.80 -1.82 -8.73
C LEU A 100 8.74 -2.91 -8.47
N VAL A 101 8.44 -3.16 -7.21
CA VAL A 101 7.28 -3.96 -6.76
C VAL A 101 6.42 -3.06 -5.89
N LEU A 102 5.16 -2.90 -6.26
CA LEU A 102 4.21 -2.11 -5.47
C LEU A 102 3.35 -3.05 -4.63
N VAL A 103 3.20 -2.73 -3.37
CA VAL A 103 2.35 -3.49 -2.42
C VAL A 103 1.35 -2.54 -1.80
N GLY A 104 0.07 -2.83 -1.92
CA GLY A 104 -0.99 -2.03 -1.28
C GLY A 104 -1.84 -2.86 -0.34
N HIS A 105 -1.99 -2.41 0.91
CA HIS A 105 -2.88 -3.04 1.88
C HIS A 105 -4.16 -2.23 2.02
N SER A 106 -5.32 -2.86 1.79
CA SER A 106 -6.65 -2.23 1.93
C SER A 106 -6.72 -0.94 1.10
N PHE A 107 -6.94 0.22 1.70
CA PHE A 107 -6.89 1.53 1.03
C PHE A 107 -5.61 1.73 0.21
N GLY A 108 -4.46 1.30 0.73
CA GLY A 108 -3.17 1.41 0.04
C GLY A 108 -3.12 0.68 -1.30
N ALA A 109 -4.03 -0.28 -1.54
CA ALA A 109 -4.13 -0.96 -2.83
C ALA A 109 -4.66 -0.03 -3.94
N ALA A 110 -5.55 0.91 -3.61
CA ALA A 110 -6.00 1.93 -4.57
C ALA A 110 -4.84 2.86 -4.97
N LEU A 111 -4.00 3.26 -3.99
CA LEU A 111 -2.80 4.07 -4.26
C LEU A 111 -1.79 3.30 -5.13
N ALA A 112 -1.50 2.05 -4.79
CA ALA A 112 -0.56 1.21 -5.55
C ALA A 112 -1.06 0.94 -6.97
N TYR A 113 -2.36 0.77 -7.15
CA TYR A 113 -2.99 0.57 -8.47
C TYR A 113 -2.90 1.84 -9.33
N GLU A 114 -3.29 3.01 -8.81
CA GLU A 114 -3.18 4.28 -9.53
C GLU A 114 -1.70 4.57 -9.86
N LEU A 115 -0.79 4.35 -8.92
CA LEU A 115 0.63 4.53 -9.16
C LEU A 115 1.17 3.59 -10.25
N THR A 116 0.67 2.34 -10.31
CA THR A 116 1.01 1.40 -11.40
C THR A 116 0.64 1.98 -12.77
N HIS A 117 -0.53 2.62 -12.90
CA HIS A 117 -0.93 3.32 -14.11
C HIS A 117 0.02 4.47 -14.46
N ARG A 118 0.32 5.34 -13.48
CA ARG A 118 1.20 6.50 -13.70
C ARG A 118 2.62 6.07 -14.11
N LEU A 119 3.16 5.05 -13.46
CA LEU A 119 4.48 4.50 -13.81
C LEU A 119 4.48 3.86 -15.20
N THR A 120 3.41 3.15 -15.57
CA THR A 120 3.26 2.55 -16.90
C THR A 120 3.21 3.63 -17.99
N LEU A 121 2.46 4.71 -17.77
CA LEU A 121 2.42 5.86 -18.68
C LEU A 121 3.77 6.58 -18.79
N ALA A 122 4.56 6.57 -17.70
CA ALA A 122 5.93 7.10 -17.70
C ALA A 122 6.96 6.14 -18.33
N GLY A 123 6.54 5.00 -18.91
CA GLY A 123 7.43 4.00 -19.51
C GLY A 123 8.20 3.13 -18.49
N ARG A 124 7.79 3.13 -17.23
CA ARG A 124 8.41 2.37 -16.11
C ARG A 124 7.39 1.46 -15.41
N PRO A 125 6.75 0.50 -16.11
CA PRO A 125 5.78 -0.38 -15.45
C PRO A 125 6.45 -1.15 -14.31
N PRO A 126 5.79 -1.28 -13.15
CA PRO A 126 6.30 -2.11 -12.06
C PRO A 126 6.41 -3.58 -12.50
N MET A 127 7.37 -4.30 -11.93
CA MET A 127 7.54 -5.73 -12.14
C MET A 127 6.29 -6.51 -11.66
N ARG A 128 5.69 -6.06 -10.56
CA ARG A 128 4.48 -6.66 -9.98
C ARG A 128 3.71 -5.68 -9.11
N LEU A 129 2.39 -5.79 -9.16
CA LEU A 129 1.48 -5.21 -8.16
C LEU A 129 1.00 -6.34 -7.22
N VAL A 130 1.20 -6.15 -5.92
CA VAL A 130 0.69 -7.05 -4.87
C VAL A 130 -0.40 -6.32 -4.09
N VAL A 131 -1.58 -6.87 -4.09
CA VAL A 131 -2.76 -6.37 -3.39
C VAL A 131 -3.00 -7.21 -2.15
N LEU A 132 -3.16 -6.58 -1.00
CA LEU A 132 -3.37 -7.26 0.29
C LEU A 132 -4.71 -6.80 0.87
N ALA A 133 -5.65 -7.73 1.09
CA ALA A 133 -6.94 -7.48 1.75
C ALA A 133 -7.66 -6.24 1.19
N ALA A 134 -7.89 -6.17 -0.12
CA ALA A 134 -8.54 -5.02 -0.73
C ALA A 134 -9.57 -5.41 -1.79
N VAL A 135 -10.73 -4.74 -1.76
CA VAL A 135 -11.70 -4.78 -2.85
C VAL A 135 -11.17 -4.02 -4.06
N ALA A 136 -11.54 -4.47 -5.26
CA ALA A 136 -11.12 -3.82 -6.49
C ALA A 136 -11.73 -2.40 -6.61
N PRO A 137 -10.95 -1.39 -7.04
CA PRO A 137 -11.48 -0.04 -7.24
C PRO A 137 -12.67 -0.03 -8.19
N GLY A 138 -13.76 0.61 -7.79
CA GLY A 138 -15.00 0.71 -8.55
C GLY A 138 -15.90 -0.53 -8.54
N ALA A 139 -15.50 -1.62 -7.89
CA ALA A 139 -16.34 -2.82 -7.74
C ALA A 139 -17.52 -2.58 -6.80
N THR A 140 -17.34 -1.77 -5.76
CA THR A 140 -18.37 -1.45 -4.78
C THR A 140 -18.51 0.06 -4.67
N VAL A 141 -19.77 0.53 -4.52
CA VAL A 141 -20.02 1.93 -4.21
C VAL A 141 -19.81 2.13 -2.72
N LEU A 142 -18.76 2.85 -2.38
CA LEU A 142 -18.48 3.26 -1.00
C LEU A 142 -18.99 4.68 -0.78
N GLU A 143 -19.60 4.93 0.38
CA GLU A 143 -19.94 6.28 0.82
C GLU A 143 -18.88 6.76 1.81
N PRO A 144 -18.44 8.03 1.72
CA PRO A 144 -17.54 8.60 2.71
C PRO A 144 -18.25 8.74 4.06
N PRO A 145 -17.54 8.49 5.19
CA PRO A 145 -18.15 8.62 6.52
C PRO A 145 -18.54 10.07 6.81
N LYS A 146 -19.75 10.28 7.29
CA LYS A 146 -20.35 11.60 7.56
C LYS A 146 -19.96 12.15 8.94
N ASN A 147 -19.62 11.27 9.87
CA ASN A 147 -19.31 11.62 11.25
C ASN A 147 -18.35 10.61 11.89
N ASP A 148 -17.90 10.90 13.11
CA ASP A 148 -16.93 10.07 13.83
C ASP A 148 -17.48 8.69 14.23
N HIS A 149 -18.78 8.59 14.45
CA HIS A 149 -19.41 7.31 14.74
C HIS A 149 -19.34 6.35 13.54
N GLU A 150 -19.58 6.84 12.33
CA GLU A 150 -19.43 6.04 11.11
C GLU A 150 -17.98 5.61 10.87
N ILE A 151 -16.99 6.47 11.19
CA ILE A 151 -15.57 6.10 11.15
C ILE A 151 -15.28 4.95 12.12
N GLU A 152 -15.84 5.01 13.33
CA GLU A 152 -15.65 3.97 14.33
C GLU A 152 -16.31 2.65 13.93
N LEU A 153 -17.49 2.70 13.29
CA LEU A 153 -18.14 1.51 12.72
C LEU A 153 -17.28 0.85 11.64
N LEU A 154 -16.76 1.64 10.69
CA LEU A 154 -15.88 1.13 9.63
C LEU A 154 -14.58 0.54 10.22
N TRP A 155 -13.98 1.21 11.20
CA TRP A 155 -12.80 0.72 11.92
C TRP A 155 -13.04 -0.64 12.57
N ASN A 156 -14.18 -0.79 13.23
CA ASN A 156 -14.57 -2.05 13.89
C ASN A 156 -14.89 -3.16 12.88
N GLN A 157 -15.58 -2.85 11.78
CA GLN A 157 -15.89 -3.81 10.71
C GLN A 157 -14.63 -4.41 10.09
N LEU A 158 -13.56 -3.62 9.96
CA LEU A 158 -12.26 -4.10 9.48
C LEU A 158 -11.53 -4.97 10.52
N GLY A 159 -12.03 -5.10 11.74
CA GLY A 159 -11.35 -5.83 12.82
C GLY A 159 -10.12 -5.09 13.37
N ALA A 160 -10.06 -3.77 13.19
CA ALA A 160 -8.95 -2.97 13.72
C ALA A 160 -8.99 -2.88 15.25
N ASN A 161 -7.82 -2.74 15.87
CA ASN A 161 -7.71 -2.70 17.34
C ASN A 161 -8.30 -1.40 17.91
N SER A 162 -9.48 -1.50 18.50
CA SER A 162 -10.20 -0.38 19.11
C SER A 162 -9.67 0.05 20.48
N ALA A 163 -8.79 -0.74 21.12
CA ALA A 163 -8.21 -0.38 22.41
C ALA A 163 -7.38 0.92 22.35
N GLY A 164 -6.82 1.24 21.17
CA GLY A 164 -6.12 2.51 20.93
C GLY A 164 -7.04 3.72 20.98
N LEU A 165 -8.32 3.58 20.57
CA LEU A 165 -9.28 4.68 20.48
C LEU A 165 -9.65 5.27 21.86
N SER A 166 -9.43 4.51 22.94
CA SER A 166 -9.64 4.97 24.34
C SER A 166 -8.51 5.84 24.87
N ARG A 167 -7.38 5.98 24.16
CA ARG A 167 -6.25 6.80 24.58
C ARG A 167 -6.55 8.28 24.35
N PRO A 168 -6.33 9.16 25.34
CA PRO A 168 -6.51 10.60 25.14
C PRO A 168 -5.69 11.13 23.95
N GLY A 169 -6.29 11.97 23.11
CA GLY A 169 -5.65 12.59 21.95
C GLY A 169 -5.46 11.68 20.74
N PHE A 170 -5.68 10.36 20.88
CA PHE A 170 -5.47 9.43 19.77
C PHE A 170 -6.58 9.54 18.70
N ARG A 171 -7.86 9.70 19.13
CA ARG A 171 -8.99 9.91 18.21
C ARG A 171 -8.84 11.21 17.45
N GLU A 172 -8.49 12.30 18.15
CA GLU A 172 -8.33 13.64 17.60
C GLU A 172 -7.23 13.68 16.53
N TRP A 173 -6.20 12.84 16.69
CA TRP A 173 -5.15 12.68 15.68
C TRP A 173 -5.56 11.73 14.54
N LEU A 174 -6.16 10.57 14.85
CA LEU A 174 -6.41 9.51 13.88
C LEU A 174 -7.62 9.79 12.98
N PHE A 175 -8.71 10.33 13.53
CA PHE A 175 -9.98 10.47 12.81
C PHE A 175 -9.92 11.43 11.62
N PRO A 176 -9.21 12.56 11.65
CA PRO A 176 -9.01 13.37 10.44
C PRO A 176 -8.33 12.60 9.31
N VAL A 177 -7.35 11.74 9.65
CA VAL A 177 -6.63 10.89 8.68
C VAL A 177 -7.55 9.81 8.12
N LEU A 178 -8.28 9.08 8.98
CA LEU A 178 -9.25 8.06 8.54
C LEU A 178 -10.35 8.64 7.66
N ARG A 179 -10.88 9.80 8.02
CA ARG A 179 -11.89 10.51 7.22
C ARG A 179 -11.38 10.85 5.85
N ALA A 180 -10.16 11.37 5.74
CA ALA A 180 -9.54 11.71 4.47
C ALA A 180 -9.33 10.44 3.61
N ASP A 181 -8.77 9.37 4.19
CA ASP A 181 -8.52 8.12 3.49
C ASP A 181 -9.81 7.44 2.99
N PHE A 182 -10.84 7.35 3.85
CA PHE A 182 -12.14 6.80 3.45
C PHE A 182 -12.84 7.66 2.40
N THR A 183 -12.70 8.99 2.48
CA THR A 183 -13.22 9.90 1.46
C THR A 183 -12.51 9.70 0.13
N ALA A 184 -11.18 9.61 0.15
CA ALA A 184 -10.38 9.31 -1.05
C ALA A 184 -10.78 7.96 -1.67
N GLN A 185 -10.93 6.92 -0.85
CA GLN A 185 -11.33 5.59 -1.32
C GLN A 185 -12.74 5.59 -1.93
N ALA A 186 -13.69 6.26 -1.28
CA ALA A 186 -15.07 6.35 -1.75
C ALA A 186 -15.22 7.13 -3.05
N ALA A 187 -14.40 8.16 -3.24
CA ALA A 187 -14.42 9.01 -4.43
C ALA A 187 -13.64 8.41 -5.62
N TYR A 188 -12.66 7.55 -5.36
CA TYR A 188 -11.75 7.07 -6.38
C TYR A 188 -12.46 6.26 -7.47
N ARG A 189 -12.26 6.67 -8.72
CA ARG A 189 -12.73 5.98 -9.92
C ARG A 189 -11.55 5.87 -10.89
N PRO A 190 -11.06 4.64 -11.17
CA PRO A 190 -9.95 4.45 -12.10
C PRO A 190 -10.21 5.08 -13.45
N ALA A 191 -9.21 5.75 -14.03
CA ALA A 191 -9.28 6.26 -15.38
C ALA A 191 -9.52 5.12 -16.39
N ARG A 192 -10.21 5.38 -17.49
CA ARG A 192 -10.45 4.37 -18.53
C ARG A 192 -9.48 4.55 -19.71
N PRO A 193 -8.95 3.45 -20.29
CA PRO A 193 -9.06 2.05 -19.84
C PRO A 193 -8.35 1.79 -18.52
N SER A 194 -8.98 1.01 -17.65
CA SER A 194 -8.52 0.78 -16.27
C SER A 194 -7.68 -0.48 -16.11
N TYR A 195 -7.37 -1.21 -17.20
CA TYR A 195 -6.56 -2.42 -17.05
C TYR A 195 -5.07 -2.11 -17.02
N ILE A 196 -4.36 -2.87 -16.21
CA ILE A 196 -2.90 -2.88 -16.16
C ILE A 196 -2.36 -4.18 -16.77
N THR A 197 -1.22 -4.07 -17.45
CA THR A 197 -0.50 -5.23 -18.01
C THR A 197 0.50 -5.81 -17.00
N THR A 198 0.85 -5.04 -15.99
CA THR A 198 1.69 -5.47 -14.86
C THR A 198 1.11 -6.74 -14.24
N PRO A 199 1.92 -7.77 -13.97
CA PRO A 199 1.49 -8.94 -13.20
C PRO A 199 0.89 -8.55 -11.84
N VAL A 200 -0.26 -9.15 -11.48
CA VAL A 200 -0.97 -8.85 -10.23
C VAL A 200 -1.10 -10.11 -9.39
N THR A 201 -0.73 -10.00 -8.12
CA THR A 201 -1.01 -11.00 -7.09
C THR A 201 -1.95 -10.38 -6.06
N VAL A 202 -3.13 -10.96 -5.88
CA VAL A 202 -4.08 -10.55 -4.83
C VAL A 202 -4.01 -11.55 -3.69
N MET A 203 -3.70 -11.08 -2.49
CA MET A 203 -3.68 -11.89 -1.27
C MET A 203 -4.84 -11.47 -0.38
N TYR A 204 -5.59 -12.44 0.13
CA TYR A 204 -6.68 -12.22 1.07
C TYR A 204 -6.53 -13.10 2.30
N GLY A 205 -7.00 -12.62 3.45
CA GLY A 205 -7.03 -13.42 4.68
C GLY A 205 -8.15 -14.46 4.61
N ASP A 206 -7.87 -15.71 4.93
CA ASP A 206 -8.88 -16.78 4.91
C ASP A 206 -9.97 -16.62 5.98
N GLU A 207 -9.75 -15.73 6.96
CA GLU A 207 -10.71 -15.31 7.99
C GLU A 207 -11.22 -13.87 7.77
N ASP A 208 -10.88 -13.22 6.65
CA ASP A 208 -11.31 -11.83 6.36
C ASP A 208 -12.81 -11.82 6.02
N GLN A 209 -13.60 -11.07 6.81
CA GLN A 209 -15.06 -10.95 6.62
C GLN A 209 -15.43 -9.87 5.59
N VAL A 210 -14.44 -9.08 5.13
CA VAL A 210 -14.64 -7.96 4.19
C VAL A 210 -14.15 -8.33 2.79
N VAL A 211 -13.01 -9.01 2.69
CA VAL A 211 -12.40 -9.39 1.42
C VAL A 211 -12.31 -10.91 1.33
N THR A 212 -13.35 -11.51 0.74
CA THR A 212 -13.42 -12.95 0.48
C THR A 212 -12.60 -13.33 -0.78
N ALA A 213 -12.51 -14.61 -1.07
CA ALA A 213 -11.90 -15.11 -2.31
C ALA A 213 -12.59 -14.54 -3.57
N GLU A 214 -13.92 -14.41 -3.51
CA GLU A 214 -14.73 -13.84 -4.59
C GLU A 214 -14.41 -12.37 -4.79
N GLU A 215 -14.35 -11.57 -3.72
CA GLU A 215 -13.97 -10.16 -3.77
C GLU A 215 -12.53 -9.97 -4.30
N ALA A 216 -11.61 -10.83 -3.87
CA ALA A 216 -10.24 -10.84 -4.38
C ALA A 216 -10.17 -11.15 -5.89
N ALA A 217 -11.03 -12.05 -6.37
CA ALA A 217 -11.08 -12.43 -7.79
C ALA A 217 -11.60 -11.31 -8.71
N ILE A 218 -12.38 -10.33 -8.17
CA ILE A 218 -12.90 -9.20 -8.95
C ILE A 218 -11.75 -8.35 -9.53
N TRP A 219 -10.59 -8.32 -8.89
CA TRP A 219 -9.40 -7.63 -9.40
C TRP A 219 -8.98 -8.09 -10.80
N ARG A 220 -9.35 -9.32 -11.20
CA ARG A 220 -9.11 -9.82 -12.55
C ARG A 220 -9.66 -8.91 -13.65
N ALA A 221 -10.77 -8.23 -13.39
CA ALA A 221 -11.38 -7.30 -14.34
C ALA A 221 -10.52 -6.04 -14.60
N LEU A 222 -9.56 -5.75 -13.74
CA LEU A 222 -8.63 -4.61 -13.86
C LEU A 222 -7.26 -5.03 -14.43
N CYS A 223 -7.08 -6.30 -14.78
CA CYS A 223 -5.79 -6.87 -15.19
C CYS A 223 -5.89 -7.50 -16.56
N SER A 224 -5.03 -7.11 -17.49
CA SER A 224 -4.83 -7.80 -18.77
C SER A 224 -3.60 -8.71 -18.79
N GLY A 225 -2.70 -8.54 -17.82
CA GLY A 225 -1.51 -9.35 -17.61
C GLY A 225 -1.74 -10.60 -16.75
N PRO A 226 -0.66 -11.27 -16.31
CA PRO A 226 -0.70 -12.38 -15.36
C PRO A 226 -1.41 -12.00 -14.06
N PHE A 227 -2.24 -12.92 -13.56
CA PHE A 227 -3.07 -12.67 -12.38
C PHE A 227 -3.18 -13.93 -11.53
N GLU A 228 -3.02 -13.80 -10.22
CA GLU A 228 -3.23 -14.88 -9.26
C GLU A 228 -3.92 -14.37 -7.99
N VAL A 229 -4.65 -15.26 -7.33
CA VAL A 229 -5.26 -15.03 -6.01
C VAL A 229 -4.66 -16.02 -5.03
N VAL A 230 -4.21 -15.55 -3.87
CA VAL A 230 -3.48 -16.33 -2.87
C VAL A 230 -4.13 -16.16 -1.50
N PRO A 231 -4.65 -17.22 -0.86
CA PRO A 231 -5.09 -17.16 0.52
C PRO A 231 -3.87 -17.07 1.47
N VAL A 232 -4.03 -16.30 2.54
CA VAL A 232 -3.07 -16.19 3.64
C VAL A 232 -3.84 -16.38 4.95
N PRO A 233 -3.31 -17.06 5.96
CA PRO A 233 -3.98 -17.17 7.26
C PRO A 233 -4.33 -15.82 7.85
N GLY A 234 -5.51 -15.73 8.52
CA GLY A 234 -5.94 -14.58 9.31
C GLY A 234 -6.97 -13.67 8.65
N GLY A 235 -7.36 -12.60 9.38
CA GLY A 235 -8.36 -11.62 8.96
C GLY A 235 -7.77 -10.46 8.16
N HIS A 236 -8.51 -9.33 8.08
CA HIS A 236 -8.16 -8.16 7.25
C HIS A 236 -6.75 -7.60 7.50
N PHE A 237 -6.24 -7.70 8.72
CA PHE A 237 -4.91 -7.23 9.10
C PHE A 237 -3.85 -8.34 9.12
N PHE A 238 -4.04 -9.43 8.32
CA PHE A 238 -3.03 -10.49 8.18
C PHE A 238 -1.63 -9.95 7.84
N PRO A 239 -1.45 -8.85 7.07
CA PRO A 239 -0.10 -8.35 6.78
C PRO A 239 0.68 -7.93 8.03
N GLN A 240 -0.01 -7.55 9.11
CA GLN A 240 0.59 -7.20 10.39
C GLN A 240 0.56 -8.35 11.40
N ALA A 241 -0.43 -9.22 11.35
CA ALA A 241 -0.58 -10.36 12.26
C ALA A 241 0.28 -11.55 11.79
N GLU A 242 0.13 -11.94 10.53
CA GLU A 242 0.73 -13.14 9.92
C GLU A 242 1.90 -12.77 8.98
N ARG A 243 2.83 -11.96 9.50
CA ARG A 243 3.94 -11.37 8.74
C ARG A 243 4.78 -12.39 7.98
N ALA A 244 5.10 -13.53 8.61
CA ALA A 244 5.94 -14.56 8.02
C ALA A 244 5.23 -15.26 6.85
N ALA A 245 3.94 -15.58 7.00
CA ALA A 245 3.13 -16.16 5.94
C ALA A 245 2.97 -15.19 4.77
N THR A 246 2.67 -13.92 5.07
CA THR A 246 2.50 -12.85 4.09
C THR A 246 3.77 -12.60 3.28
N THR A 247 4.90 -12.35 3.96
CA THR A 247 6.17 -12.09 3.27
C THR A 247 6.67 -13.31 2.51
N GLY A 248 6.45 -14.52 3.04
CA GLY A 248 6.76 -15.76 2.32
C GLY A 248 5.93 -15.94 1.05
N ALA A 249 4.63 -15.64 1.08
CA ALA A 249 3.77 -15.67 -0.10
C ALA A 249 4.20 -14.61 -1.13
N LEU A 250 4.54 -13.39 -0.67
CA LEU A 250 5.05 -12.32 -1.51
C LEU A 250 6.34 -12.72 -2.23
N VAL A 251 7.32 -13.25 -1.50
CA VAL A 251 8.60 -13.70 -2.11
C VAL A 251 8.35 -14.78 -3.16
N ARG A 252 7.53 -15.80 -2.86
CA ARG A 252 7.16 -16.83 -3.85
C ARG A 252 6.48 -16.25 -5.09
N ALA A 253 5.67 -15.21 -4.95
CA ALA A 253 5.05 -14.55 -6.11
C ALA A 253 6.08 -13.79 -6.97
N LEU A 254 7.16 -13.27 -6.38
CA LEU A 254 8.22 -12.55 -7.10
C LEU A 254 9.21 -13.48 -7.81
N GLU A 255 9.31 -14.74 -7.40
CA GLU A 255 10.21 -15.76 -7.97
C GLU A 255 9.60 -16.50 -9.18
N ARG A 256 8.33 -16.23 -9.52
CA ARG A 256 7.61 -16.79 -10.67
C ARG A 256 7.65 -15.85 -11.87
#